data_34c8084ddc8388d8e529bf57063d7b35
#
_entry.id   34c8084ddc8388d8e529bf57063d7b35
#
_cell.length_a   1.000
_cell.length_b   1.000
_cell.length_c   1.000
_cell.angle_alpha   90.00
_cell.angle_beta   90.00
_cell.angle_gamma   90.00
#
_symmetry.space_group_name_H-M   'P 1'
#
loop_
_entity.id
_entity.type
_entity.pdbx_description
1 polymer ?
#
loop_
_entity_poly.entity_id
_entity_poly.type
_entity_poly.pdbx_seq_one_letter_code
_entity_poly.pdbx_strand_id
1 'polypeptide(L)'
;MYLAVKAVCDAKPSVWQRSEAFEDAYLDFCTCIENILRLQTALGVFKSVAKGIPVETAVADTILTTELDELIERFEKVDEKFVDDYTAARSIKLADDQAPKEPARRAG
;
A
#
# COMPACT_ATOMS: atom_id res chain seq x y z
N MET A 1 -0.19 -4.84 4.52
CA MET A 1 -0.08 -4.65 3.06
C MET A 1 0.67 -3.37 2.69
N TYR A 2 0.30 -2.23 3.26
CA TYR A 2 0.94 -0.96 2.89
C TYR A 2 2.44 -0.95 3.16
N LEU A 3 2.87 -1.43 4.32
CA LEU A 3 4.29 -1.47 4.65
C LEU A 3 5.05 -2.46 3.76
N ALA A 4 4.39 -3.53 3.33
CA ALA A 4 5.00 -4.48 2.42
C ALA A 4 5.22 -3.86 1.04
N VAL A 5 4.24 -3.11 0.53
CA VAL A 5 4.37 -2.39 -0.73
C VAL A 5 5.50 -1.36 -0.64
N LYS A 6 5.53 -0.62 0.47
CA LYS A 6 6.59 0.36 0.69
C LYS A 6 7.96 -0.30 0.69
N ALA A 7 8.10 -1.44 1.37
CA ALA A 7 9.38 -2.15 1.44
C ALA A 7 9.84 -2.60 0.05
N VAL A 8 8.92 -3.11 -0.76
CA VAL A 8 9.25 -3.55 -2.13
C VAL A 8 9.75 -2.36 -2.96
N CYS A 9 9.04 -1.24 -2.91
CA CYS A 9 9.43 -0.06 -3.67
C CYS A 9 10.75 0.51 -3.17
N ASP A 10 10.96 0.57 -1.86
CA ASP A 10 12.20 1.09 -1.29
C ASP A 10 13.42 0.24 -1.65
N ALA A 11 13.21 -1.05 -1.92
CA ALA A 11 14.28 -1.95 -2.29
C ALA A 11 14.74 -1.76 -3.75
N LYS A 12 13.92 -1.12 -4.58
CA LYS A 12 14.20 -0.99 -6.01
C LYS A 12 14.04 0.43 -6.55
N PRO A 13 14.59 1.44 -5.88
CA PRO A 13 14.42 2.83 -6.35
C PRO A 13 14.99 3.05 -7.75
N SER A 14 16.04 2.34 -8.10
CA SER A 14 16.66 2.49 -9.42
C SER A 14 15.74 2.07 -10.56
N VAL A 15 14.71 1.28 -10.26
CA VAL A 15 13.77 0.83 -11.28
C VAL A 15 12.72 1.91 -11.56
N TRP A 16 12.13 2.48 -10.51
CA TRP A 16 10.98 3.37 -10.68
C TRP A 16 11.28 4.86 -10.62
N GLN A 17 12.45 5.25 -10.12
CA GLN A 17 12.79 6.68 -10.05
C GLN A 17 12.87 7.36 -11.41
N ARG A 18 13.00 6.59 -12.47
CA ARG A 18 12.99 7.14 -13.82
C ARG A 18 11.61 7.52 -14.30
N SER A 19 10.57 7.04 -13.62
CA SER A 19 9.20 7.38 -13.94
C SER A 19 8.73 8.43 -12.96
N GLU A 20 8.64 9.68 -13.42
CA GLU A 20 8.15 10.77 -12.59
C GLU A 20 6.76 10.48 -12.06
N ALA A 21 5.89 9.91 -12.91
CA ALA A 21 4.53 9.59 -12.51
C ALA A 21 4.50 8.58 -11.36
N PHE A 22 5.33 7.55 -11.43
CA PHE A 22 5.40 6.55 -10.37
C PHE A 22 5.99 7.14 -9.11
N GLU A 23 7.05 7.92 -9.25
CA GLU A 23 7.70 8.55 -8.09
C GLU A 23 6.72 9.45 -7.35
N ASP A 24 6.00 10.29 -8.08
CA ASP A 24 5.04 11.20 -7.46
C ASP A 24 3.92 10.43 -6.75
N ALA A 25 3.39 9.40 -7.40
CA ALA A 25 2.35 8.58 -6.78
C ALA A 25 2.86 7.86 -5.55
N TYR A 26 4.08 7.34 -5.61
CA TYR A 26 4.68 6.64 -4.48
C TYR A 26 4.92 7.57 -3.29
N LEU A 27 5.39 8.80 -3.56
CA LEU A 27 5.62 9.76 -2.48
C LEU A 27 4.31 10.14 -1.81
N ASP A 28 3.24 10.31 -2.59
CA ASP A 28 1.91 10.57 -2.03
C ASP A 28 1.43 9.39 -1.18
N PHE A 29 1.67 8.19 -1.65
CA PHE A 29 1.32 6.99 -0.90
C PHE A 29 2.08 6.93 0.44
N CYS A 30 3.38 7.23 0.42
CA CYS A 30 4.18 7.25 1.65
C CYS A 30 3.67 8.29 2.63
N THR A 31 3.25 9.45 2.14
CA THR A 31 2.67 10.49 2.99
C THR A 31 1.41 9.98 3.69
N CYS A 32 0.56 9.26 2.95
CA CYS A 32 -0.64 8.67 3.54
C CYS A 32 -0.30 7.64 4.62
N ILE A 33 0.71 6.80 4.37
CA ILE A 33 1.15 5.81 5.37
C ILE A 33 1.61 6.52 6.65
N GLU A 34 2.42 7.57 6.51
CA GLU A 34 2.91 8.32 7.65
C GLU A 34 1.76 8.93 8.44
N ASN A 35 0.76 9.46 7.74
CA ASN A 35 -0.41 10.04 8.40
C ASN A 35 -1.20 8.97 9.15
N ILE A 36 -1.38 7.79 8.56
CA ILE A 36 -2.07 6.68 9.22
C ILE A 36 -1.34 6.28 10.50
N LEU A 37 -0.01 6.12 10.42
CA LEU A 37 0.79 5.73 11.58
C LEU A 37 0.72 6.79 12.67
N ARG A 38 0.74 8.06 12.29
CA ARG A 38 0.63 9.17 13.24
C ARG A 38 -0.72 9.15 13.92
N LEU A 39 -1.80 8.93 13.17
CA LEU A 39 -3.13 8.86 13.73
C LEU A 39 -3.28 7.66 14.67
N GLN A 40 -2.71 6.51 14.31
CA GLN A 40 -2.75 5.32 15.16
C GLN A 40 -2.02 5.56 16.46
N THR A 41 -0.89 6.27 16.42
CA THR A 41 -0.14 6.63 17.63
C THR A 41 -0.95 7.58 18.50
N ALA A 42 -1.54 8.60 17.89
CA ALA A 42 -2.34 9.59 18.61
C ALA A 42 -3.64 8.99 19.19
N LEU A 43 -4.14 7.93 18.59
CA LEU A 43 -5.38 7.29 19.03
C LEU A 43 -5.27 6.79 20.49
N GLY A 44 -4.07 6.43 20.92
CA GLY A 44 -3.85 6.03 22.29
C GLY A 44 -4.11 7.15 23.29
N VAL A 45 -4.11 8.41 22.81
CA VAL A 45 -4.32 9.60 23.65
C VAL A 45 -5.67 10.24 23.33
N PHE A 46 -5.99 10.39 22.05
CA PHE A 46 -7.19 11.08 21.61
C PHE A 46 -8.05 10.18 20.73
N LYS A 47 -9.15 9.71 21.26
CA LYS A 47 -10.05 8.82 20.50
C LYS A 47 -10.67 9.51 19.28
N SER A 48 -10.77 10.84 19.32
CA SER A 48 -11.37 11.59 18.21
C SER A 48 -10.61 11.42 16.91
N VAL A 49 -9.31 11.10 16.97
CA VAL A 49 -8.51 10.94 15.75
C VAL A 49 -8.87 9.65 14.97
N ALA A 50 -9.63 8.75 15.59
CA ALA A 50 -10.04 7.51 14.92
C ALA A 50 -10.78 7.78 13.63
N LYS A 51 -11.48 8.91 13.54
CA LYS A 51 -12.24 9.26 12.33
C LYS A 51 -11.34 9.55 11.12
N GLY A 52 -10.11 9.99 11.38
CA GLY A 52 -9.17 10.29 10.30
C GLY A 52 -8.55 9.06 9.67
N ILE A 53 -8.49 7.94 10.40
CA ILE A 53 -7.84 6.73 9.92
C ILE A 53 -8.54 6.16 8.67
N PRO A 54 -9.87 5.98 8.65
CA PRO A 54 -10.54 5.50 7.44
C PRO A 54 -10.38 6.45 6.25
N VAL A 55 -10.32 7.75 6.50
CA VAL A 55 -10.14 8.75 5.44
C VAL A 55 -8.78 8.58 4.79
N GLU A 56 -7.72 8.53 5.60
CA GLU A 56 -6.36 8.35 5.06
C GLU A 56 -6.19 6.98 4.41
N THR A 57 -6.81 5.95 4.96
CA THR A 57 -6.76 4.61 4.39
C THR A 57 -7.43 4.60 3.01
N ALA A 58 -8.56 5.29 2.85
CA ALA A 58 -9.24 5.38 1.57
C ALA A 58 -8.38 6.10 0.53
N VAL A 59 -7.67 7.15 0.94
CA VAL A 59 -6.75 7.87 0.04
C VAL A 59 -5.61 6.95 -0.39
N ALA A 60 -5.01 6.22 0.55
CA ALA A 60 -3.92 5.29 0.24
C ALA A 60 -4.38 4.20 -0.72
N ASP A 61 -5.57 3.63 -0.50
CA ASP A 61 -6.12 2.60 -1.39
C ASP A 61 -6.38 3.16 -2.78
N THR A 62 -6.86 4.39 -2.87
CA THR A 62 -7.11 5.04 -4.16
C THR A 62 -5.81 5.22 -4.93
N ILE A 63 -4.75 5.67 -4.26
CA ILE A 63 -3.44 5.84 -4.90
C ILE A 63 -2.93 4.49 -5.38
N LEU A 64 -3.05 3.45 -4.57
CA LEU A 64 -2.62 2.12 -4.97
C LEU A 64 -3.36 1.62 -6.20
N THR A 65 -4.69 1.71 -6.20
CA THR A 65 -5.50 1.10 -7.25
C THR A 65 -5.54 1.91 -8.53
N THR A 66 -5.51 3.24 -8.44
CA THR A 66 -5.65 4.08 -9.63
C THR A 66 -4.32 4.59 -10.17
N GLU A 67 -3.26 4.52 -9.39
CA GLU A 67 -1.96 5.04 -9.82
C GLU A 67 -0.87 3.99 -9.79
N LEU A 68 -0.54 3.46 -8.62
CA LEU A 68 0.58 2.52 -8.52
C LEU A 68 0.32 1.20 -9.24
N ASP A 69 -0.87 0.62 -9.08
CA ASP A 69 -1.19 -0.65 -9.75
C ASP A 69 -1.16 -0.52 -11.27
N GLU A 70 -1.56 0.64 -11.79
CA GLU A 70 -1.53 0.87 -13.23
C GLU A 70 -0.12 1.10 -13.73
N LEU A 71 0.68 1.84 -12.98
CA LEU A 71 2.03 2.18 -13.39
C LEU A 71 3.01 1.03 -13.25
N ILE A 72 2.76 0.12 -12.30
CA ILE A 72 3.67 -0.99 -12.04
C ILE A 72 3.85 -1.89 -13.28
N GLU A 73 2.82 -2.01 -14.10
CA GLU A 73 2.88 -2.84 -15.29
C GLU A 73 3.97 -2.40 -16.27
N ARG A 74 4.31 -1.12 -16.25
CA ARG A 74 5.33 -0.57 -17.12
C ARG A 74 6.72 -1.09 -16.81
N PHE A 75 6.90 -1.64 -15.61
CA PHE A 75 8.20 -2.14 -15.18
C PHE A 75 8.36 -3.64 -15.41
N GLU A 76 7.36 -4.31 -15.94
CA GLU A 76 7.42 -5.76 -16.13
C GLU A 76 8.60 -6.19 -16.97
N LYS A 77 8.92 -5.43 -18.02
CA LYS A 77 10.05 -5.75 -18.88
C LYS A 77 11.36 -5.20 -18.36
N VAL A 78 11.29 -4.25 -17.45
CA VAL A 78 12.48 -3.63 -16.86
C VAL A 78 12.99 -4.46 -15.69
N ASP A 79 12.09 -4.89 -14.83
CA ASP A 79 12.44 -5.72 -13.67
C ASP A 79 11.21 -6.55 -13.27
N GLU A 80 11.13 -7.72 -13.83
CA GLU A 80 10.01 -8.64 -13.57
C GLU A 80 9.90 -8.99 -12.08
N LYS A 81 11.03 -9.14 -11.40
CA LYS A 81 11.03 -9.47 -9.99
C LYS A 81 10.41 -8.35 -9.15
N PHE A 82 10.65 -7.11 -9.50
CA PHE A 82 10.05 -5.97 -8.82
C PHE A 82 8.52 -6.05 -8.94
N VAL A 83 8.02 -6.33 -10.13
CA VAL A 83 6.58 -6.44 -10.36
C VAL A 83 6.01 -7.62 -9.58
N ASP A 84 6.70 -8.76 -9.58
CA ASP A 84 6.26 -9.94 -8.84
C ASP A 84 6.21 -9.67 -7.34
N ASP A 85 7.24 -9.01 -6.81
CA ASP A 85 7.31 -8.68 -5.39
C ASP A 85 6.20 -7.69 -5.01
N TYR A 86 5.92 -6.71 -5.88
CA TYR A 86 4.84 -5.77 -5.66
C TYR A 86 3.48 -6.50 -5.65
N THR A 87 3.27 -7.37 -6.60
CA THR A 87 2.02 -8.14 -6.68
C THR A 87 1.83 -9.01 -5.43
N ALA A 88 2.90 -9.63 -4.96
CA ALA A 88 2.84 -10.43 -3.73
C ALA A 88 2.49 -9.56 -2.53
N ALA A 89 3.07 -8.36 -2.44
CA ALA A 89 2.78 -7.44 -1.35
C ALA A 89 1.30 -7.01 -1.36
N ARG A 90 0.74 -6.78 -2.55
CA ARG A 90 -0.67 -6.44 -2.68
C ARG A 90 -1.57 -7.60 -2.24
N SER A 91 -1.14 -8.81 -2.47
CA SER A 91 -1.89 -10.01 -2.09
C SER A 91 -1.98 -10.21 -0.57
N ILE A 92 -1.04 -9.67 0.19
CA ILE A 92 -1.05 -9.77 1.64
C ILE A 92 -2.33 -9.17 2.21
N LYS A 93 -2.80 -8.05 1.65
CA LYS A 93 -4.02 -7.44 2.13
C LYS A 93 -5.22 -8.37 1.95
N LEU A 94 -5.31 -9.04 0.83
CA LEU A 94 -6.41 -9.97 0.58
C LEU A 94 -6.41 -11.10 1.58
N ALA A 95 -5.24 -11.66 1.87
CA ALA A 95 -5.11 -12.73 2.84
C ALA A 95 -5.53 -12.27 4.24
N ASP A 96 -5.08 -11.07 4.64
CA ASP A 96 -5.40 -10.53 5.94
C ASP A 96 -6.89 -10.24 6.07
N ASP A 97 -7.51 -9.75 5.01
CA ASP A 97 -8.92 -9.45 5.02
C ASP A 97 -9.77 -10.72 5.15
N GLN A 98 -9.29 -11.81 4.62
CA GLN A 98 -10.03 -13.06 4.62
C GLN A 98 -9.84 -13.87 5.89
N ALA A 99 -8.65 -13.84 6.44
CA ALA A 99 -8.32 -14.68 7.58
C ALA A 99 -9.24 -14.48 8.79
N PRO A 100 -9.50 -13.25 9.23
CA PRO A 100 -10.36 -13.07 10.39
C PRO A 100 -11.82 -13.39 10.14
N LYS A 101 -12.21 -13.39 8.91
CA LYS A 101 -13.58 -13.66 8.59
C LYS A 101 -13.88 -15.10 8.45
N GLU A 102 -12.93 -15.80 8.36
CA GLU A 102 -13.16 -16.97 8.06
C GLU A 102 -13.24 -17.78 8.96
N PRO A 103 -12.97 -17.63 9.41
CA PRO A 103 -13.01 -18.75 9.67
C PRO A 103 -14.20 -19.21 9.32
N ALA A 104 -14.56 -18.82 9.03
CA ALA A 104 -15.50 -19.20 8.67
C ALA A 104 -15.75 -19.31 7.48
N ARG A 105 -15.69 -18.92 7.05
CA ARG A 105 -16.09 -18.88 5.97
C ARG A 105 -15.60 -19.66 5.21
N ARG A 106 -15.08 -19.92 5.24
CA ARG A 106 -14.76 -20.27 4.48
C ARG A 106 -14.69 -21.25 4.30
N ALA A 107 -14.76 -21.47 4.57
CA ALA A 107 -14.75 -22.02 4.29
C ALA A 107 -14.81 -22.12 3.96
N GLY A 108 -14.99 -21.94 3.94
CA GLY A 108 -15.13 -21.68 3.61
C GLY A 108 -15.36 -21.53 3.81
#